data_c7cb693619fd96daa280c7686477d6dc
#
_entry.id   c7cb693619fd96daa280c7686477d6dc
#
_cell.length_a   1.000
_cell.length_b   1.000
_cell.length_c   1.000
_cell.angle_alpha   90.00
_cell.angle_beta   90.00
_cell.angle_gamma   90.00
#
_symmetry.space_group_name_H-M   'P 1'
#
loop_
_entity.id
_entity.type
_entity.pdbx_description
1 polymer ?
#
loop_
_entity_poly.entity_id
_entity_poly.type
_entity_poly.pdbx_seq_one_letter_code
_entity_poly.pdbx_strand_id
1 'polypeptide(L)'
;ADVVCWATPIYYYEMSGQMKTLIDRMNAMFSLDYKFRDVYMLSTAAENEPEVPKRAEAGLTGWIDCYPESHLAGTLFCGGVDAPRTIEGNKKLQEAYELGKSV
;
A
#
# COMPACT_ATOMS: atom_id res chain seq x y z
N ALA A 1 -9.11 11.14 8.28
CA ALA A 1 -7.65 11.12 8.05
C ALA A 1 -7.30 12.09 6.95
N ASP A 2 -6.12 12.68 7.04
CA ASP A 2 -5.58 13.57 5.99
C ASP A 2 -4.68 12.79 5.02
N VAL A 3 -4.10 11.71 5.52
CA VAL A 3 -3.24 10.77 4.76
C VAL A 3 -3.72 9.35 5.01
N VAL A 4 -3.66 8.52 3.99
CA VAL A 4 -3.98 7.09 4.09
C VAL A 4 -2.77 6.27 3.66
N CYS A 5 -2.35 5.34 4.50
CA CYS A 5 -1.30 4.39 4.16
C CYS A 5 -1.87 2.97 4.15
N TRP A 6 -1.82 2.34 2.99
CA TRP A 6 -2.23 0.95 2.81
C TRP A 6 -1.02 0.05 2.93
N ALA A 7 -1.08 -0.94 3.82
CA ALA A 7 -0.01 -1.90 4.00
C ALA A 7 -0.52 -3.32 3.72
N THR A 8 0.18 -4.05 2.84
CA THR A 8 -0.23 -5.38 2.43
C THR A 8 0.96 -6.28 2.13
N PRO A 9 0.94 -7.55 2.56
CA PRO A 9 1.74 -8.56 1.90
C PRO A 9 1.23 -8.78 0.48
N ILE A 10 2.11 -9.18 -0.42
CA ILE A 10 1.73 -9.56 -1.78
C ILE A 10 1.58 -11.07 -1.83
N TYR A 11 0.39 -11.52 -2.18
CA TYR A 11 0.06 -12.93 -2.43
C TYR A 11 -0.38 -13.10 -3.87
N TYR A 12 0.30 -13.97 -4.62
CA TYR A 12 0.00 -14.18 -6.04
C TYR A 12 -0.07 -12.86 -6.82
N TYR A 13 0.91 -11.96 -6.55
CA TYR A 13 1.08 -10.65 -7.22
C TYR A 13 -0.02 -9.62 -6.93
N GLU A 14 -0.91 -9.90 -5.98
CA GLU A 14 -2.02 -9.00 -5.63
C GLU A 14 -1.98 -8.62 -4.15
N MET A 15 -2.76 -7.61 -3.79
CA MET A 15 -2.98 -7.26 -2.39
C MET A 15 -3.66 -8.41 -1.64
N SER A 16 -3.50 -8.46 -0.34
CA SER A 16 -4.15 -9.47 0.49
C SER A 16 -5.68 -9.38 0.38
N GLY A 17 -6.36 -10.50 0.55
CA GLY A 17 -7.82 -10.54 0.58
C GLY A 17 -8.41 -9.66 1.67
N GLN A 18 -7.74 -9.54 2.82
CA GLN A 18 -8.17 -8.66 3.90
C GLN A 18 -8.18 -7.20 3.47
N MET A 19 -7.11 -6.74 2.81
CA MET A 19 -7.06 -5.37 2.30
C MET A 19 -8.12 -5.13 1.24
N LYS A 20 -8.27 -6.07 0.29
CA LYS A 20 -9.29 -5.94 -0.76
C LYS A 20 -10.71 -5.90 -0.19
N THR A 21 -10.98 -6.71 0.82
CA THR A 21 -12.27 -6.70 1.52
C THR A 21 -12.55 -5.33 2.16
N LEU A 22 -11.54 -4.74 2.80
CA LEU A 22 -11.70 -3.40 3.39
C LEU A 22 -11.96 -2.35 2.31
N ILE A 23 -11.19 -2.38 1.22
CA ILE A 23 -11.38 -1.46 0.08
C ILE A 23 -12.81 -1.59 -0.48
N ASP A 24 -13.30 -2.80 -0.68
CA ASP A 24 -14.66 -3.02 -1.20
C ASP A 24 -15.73 -2.48 -0.25
N ARG A 25 -15.52 -2.58 1.05
CA ARG A 25 -16.44 -2.03 2.06
C ARG A 25 -16.43 -0.50 2.10
N MET A 26 -15.36 0.13 1.64
CA MET A 26 -15.28 1.59 1.53
C MET A 26 -16.17 2.15 0.42
N ASN A 27 -16.82 1.30 -0.36
CA ASN A 27 -17.83 1.74 -1.32
C ASN A 27 -18.93 2.59 -0.67
N ALA A 28 -19.22 2.36 0.60
CA ALA A 28 -20.17 3.19 1.37
C ALA A 28 -19.71 4.66 1.52
N MET A 29 -18.43 4.94 1.34
CA MET A 29 -17.85 6.29 1.41
C MET A 29 -17.84 7.02 0.07
N PHE A 30 -18.16 6.35 -1.02
CA PHE A 30 -17.98 6.85 -2.39
C PHE A 30 -18.69 8.21 -2.64
N SER A 31 -19.83 8.44 -2.01
CA SER A 31 -20.59 9.68 -2.16
C SER A 31 -20.44 10.65 -0.98
N LEU A 32 -19.53 10.35 -0.04
CA LEU A 32 -19.33 11.17 1.14
C LEU A 32 -18.11 12.10 0.97
N ASP A 33 -18.09 13.17 1.76
CA ASP A 33 -16.92 14.02 1.84
C ASP A 33 -15.75 13.28 2.48
N TYR A 34 -14.54 13.50 1.96
CA TYR A 34 -13.30 12.92 2.47
C TYR A 34 -12.19 13.97 2.53
N LYS A 35 -11.25 13.78 3.45
CA LYS A 35 -10.17 14.75 3.69
C LYS A 35 -8.83 14.32 3.11
N PHE A 36 -8.60 13.01 2.96
CA PHE A 36 -7.30 12.51 2.54
C PHE A 36 -6.96 12.98 1.12
N ARG A 37 -5.69 13.30 0.93
CA ARG A 37 -5.13 13.71 -0.37
C ARG A 37 -4.01 12.76 -0.77
N ASP A 38 -3.11 12.48 0.15
CA ASP A 38 -1.95 11.63 -0.08
C ASP A 38 -2.26 10.19 0.34
N VAL A 39 -2.05 9.28 -0.60
CA VAL A 39 -2.19 7.85 -0.36
C VAL A 39 -0.83 7.18 -0.57
N TYR A 40 -0.45 6.33 0.35
CA TYR A 40 0.79 5.57 0.28
C TYR A 40 0.50 4.08 0.27
N MET A 41 1.39 3.30 -0.32
CA MET A 41 1.34 1.85 -0.28
C MET A 41 2.66 1.28 0.22
N LEU A 42 2.59 0.48 1.28
CA LEU A 42 3.70 -0.34 1.77
C LEU A 42 3.42 -1.80 1.45
N SER A 43 4.38 -2.52 0.90
CA SER A 43 4.18 -3.92 0.58
C SER A 43 5.43 -4.77 0.82
N THR A 44 5.19 -6.05 1.10
CA THR A 44 6.23 -7.06 1.28
C THR A 44 5.90 -8.30 0.45
N ALA A 45 6.91 -9.05 0.07
CA ALA A 45 6.76 -10.33 -0.62
C ALA A 45 7.97 -11.23 -0.41
N ALA A 46 7.79 -12.53 -0.67
CA ALA A 46 8.90 -13.47 -0.71
C ALA A 46 9.84 -13.20 -1.88
N GLU A 47 9.29 -12.91 -3.06
CA GLU A 47 10.07 -12.54 -4.24
C GLU A 47 10.58 -11.09 -4.13
N ASN A 48 11.78 -10.85 -4.66
CA ASN A 48 12.42 -9.54 -4.63
C ASN A 48 12.63 -8.97 -6.04
N GLU A 49 11.56 -8.96 -6.84
CA GLU A 49 11.59 -8.40 -8.19
C GLU A 49 10.70 -7.14 -8.26
N PRO A 50 11.08 -6.12 -9.07
CA PRO A 50 10.35 -4.85 -9.13
C PRO A 50 8.90 -4.98 -9.58
N GLU A 51 8.59 -6.01 -10.37
CA GLU A 51 7.24 -6.24 -10.91
C GLU A 51 6.26 -6.79 -9.88
N VAL A 52 6.76 -7.38 -8.80
CA VAL A 52 5.92 -8.09 -7.82
C VAL A 52 4.78 -7.23 -7.24
N PRO A 53 5.00 -5.97 -6.84
CA PRO A 53 3.92 -5.16 -6.29
C PRO A 53 3.02 -4.48 -7.34
N LYS A 54 3.34 -4.55 -8.63
CA LYS A 54 2.71 -3.71 -9.66
C LYS A 54 1.21 -3.93 -9.83
N ARG A 55 0.74 -5.16 -9.72
CA ARG A 55 -0.70 -5.44 -9.83
C ARG A 55 -1.47 -4.91 -8.62
N ALA A 56 -0.92 -5.06 -7.43
CA ALA A 56 -1.51 -4.49 -6.22
C ALA A 56 -1.53 -2.95 -6.28
N GLU A 57 -0.46 -2.33 -6.76
CA GLU A 57 -0.41 -0.88 -7.00
C GLU A 57 -1.48 -0.44 -8.00
N ALA A 58 -1.65 -1.16 -9.11
CA ALA A 58 -2.66 -0.86 -10.12
C ALA A 58 -4.08 -0.97 -9.55
N GLY A 59 -4.35 -2.01 -8.76
CA GLY A 59 -5.63 -2.16 -8.08
C GLY A 59 -5.92 -1.04 -7.09
N LEU A 60 -4.91 -0.64 -6.31
CA LEU A 60 -5.04 0.49 -5.39
C LEU A 60 -5.24 1.81 -6.15
N THR A 61 -4.54 2.02 -7.26
CA THR A 61 -4.72 3.19 -8.12
C THR A 61 -6.16 3.28 -8.63
N GLY A 62 -6.76 2.15 -9.00
CA GLY A 62 -8.18 2.12 -9.39
C GLY A 62 -9.11 2.61 -8.27
N TRP A 63 -8.82 2.26 -7.03
CA TRP A 63 -9.55 2.79 -5.88
C TRP A 63 -9.31 4.30 -5.70
N ILE A 64 -8.04 4.75 -5.81
CA ILE A 64 -7.67 6.17 -5.69
C ILE A 64 -8.38 7.01 -6.75
N ASP A 65 -8.50 6.52 -7.97
CA ASP A 65 -9.17 7.22 -9.08
C ASP A 65 -10.64 7.52 -8.80
N CYS A 66 -11.25 6.77 -7.88
CA CYS A 66 -12.61 7.04 -7.41
C CYS A 66 -12.69 8.22 -6.42
N TYR A 67 -11.55 8.74 -5.99
CA TYR A 67 -11.43 9.89 -5.09
C TYR A 67 -10.57 10.97 -5.75
N PRO A 68 -11.16 11.79 -6.65
CA PRO A 68 -10.39 12.62 -7.60
C PRO A 68 -9.46 13.67 -6.97
N GLU A 69 -9.68 14.02 -5.70
CA GLU A 69 -8.80 14.95 -4.99
C GLU A 69 -7.59 14.24 -4.33
N SER A 70 -7.54 12.91 -4.41
CA SER A 70 -6.44 12.12 -3.86
C SER A 70 -5.51 11.61 -4.95
N HIS A 71 -4.30 11.24 -4.55
CA HIS A 71 -3.30 10.67 -5.47
C HIS A 71 -2.38 9.70 -4.74
N LEU A 72 -1.76 8.79 -5.49
CA LEU A 72 -0.73 7.91 -4.95
C LEU A 72 0.56 8.71 -4.77
N ALA A 73 0.84 9.10 -3.54
CA ALA A 73 1.98 9.95 -3.18
C ALA A 73 3.30 9.17 -3.09
N GLY A 74 3.23 7.88 -2.80
CA GLY A 74 4.43 7.05 -2.75
C GLY A 74 4.14 5.58 -2.49
N THR A 75 5.09 4.75 -2.89
CA THR A 75 5.08 3.30 -2.62
C THR A 75 6.41 2.87 -2.05
N LEU A 76 6.40 1.86 -1.20
CA LEU A 76 7.61 1.22 -0.72
C LEU A 76 7.41 -0.30 -0.72
N PHE A 77 8.25 -1.00 -1.44
CA PHE A 77 8.22 -2.45 -1.54
C PHE A 77 9.46 -3.06 -0.90
N CYS A 78 9.27 -4.05 -0.04
CA CYS A 78 10.33 -4.85 0.54
C CYS A 78 10.15 -6.32 0.13
N GLY A 79 10.90 -6.77 -0.84
CA GLY A 79 10.96 -8.16 -1.27
C GLY A 79 11.93 -9.01 -0.47
N GLY A 80 11.90 -10.32 -0.70
CA GLY A 80 12.77 -11.26 0.00
C GLY A 80 12.37 -11.50 1.46
N VAL A 81 11.11 -11.31 1.80
CA VAL A 81 10.59 -11.46 3.17
C VAL A 81 9.50 -12.53 3.16
N ASP A 82 9.84 -13.74 3.60
CA ASP A 82 8.94 -14.90 3.51
C ASP A 82 8.67 -15.59 4.85
N ALA A 83 9.57 -15.45 5.82
CA ALA A 83 9.44 -16.05 7.14
C ALA A 83 9.34 -14.98 8.23
N PRO A 84 8.77 -15.30 9.39
CA PRO A 84 8.71 -14.37 10.51
C PRO A 84 10.10 -13.81 10.84
N ARG A 85 10.18 -12.50 11.06
CA ARG A 85 11.37 -11.76 11.46
C ARG A 85 12.46 -11.62 10.38
N THR A 86 12.29 -12.14 9.17
CA THR A 86 13.29 -12.00 8.09
C THR A 86 13.49 -10.56 7.62
N ILE A 87 12.55 -9.68 7.91
CA ILE A 87 12.65 -8.25 7.62
C ILE A 87 13.60 -7.51 8.58
N GLU A 88 13.94 -8.08 9.73
CA GLU A 88 14.81 -7.45 10.72
C GLU A 88 16.18 -7.12 10.09
N GLY A 89 16.66 -5.89 10.32
CA GLY A 89 17.92 -5.42 9.73
C GLY A 89 17.85 -5.02 8.26
N ASN A 90 16.70 -5.15 7.61
CA ASN A 90 16.56 -4.72 6.23
C ASN A 90 16.52 -3.19 6.13
N LYS A 91 17.31 -2.63 5.18
CA LYS A 91 17.37 -1.17 4.97
C LYS A 91 16.01 -0.55 4.63
N LYS A 92 15.07 -1.34 4.10
CA LYS A 92 13.72 -0.87 3.79
C LYS A 92 12.94 -0.42 5.04
N LEU A 93 13.28 -0.92 6.22
CA LEU A 93 12.70 -0.43 7.47
C LEU A 93 13.08 1.03 7.73
N GLN A 94 14.34 1.41 7.45
CA GLN A 94 14.78 2.79 7.59
C GLN A 94 14.12 3.69 6.52
N GLU A 95 14.01 3.20 5.28
CA GLU A 95 13.30 3.92 4.22
C GLU A 95 11.83 4.17 4.61
N ALA A 96 11.16 3.17 5.19
CA ALA A 96 9.79 3.32 5.67
C ALA A 96 9.67 4.33 6.81
N TYR A 97 10.64 4.33 7.73
CA TYR A 97 10.70 5.31 8.81
C TYR A 97 10.84 6.74 8.28
N GLU A 98 11.78 6.95 7.34
CA GLU A 98 11.98 8.27 6.73
C GLU A 98 10.76 8.73 5.93
N LEU A 99 10.11 7.81 5.21
CA LEU A 99 8.86 8.08 4.53
C LEU A 99 7.79 8.56 5.53
N GLY A 100 7.64 7.86 6.64
CA GLY A 100 6.68 8.24 7.69
C GLY A 100 6.97 9.62 8.29
N LYS A 101 8.25 9.99 8.41
CA LYS A 101 8.63 11.33 8.89
C LYS A 101 8.29 12.44 7.90
N SER A 102 8.22 12.14 6.62
CA SER A 102 7.96 13.13 5.56
C SER A 102 6.47 13.43 5.35
N VAL A 103 5.62 12.63 5.97
CA VAL A 103 4.17 12.72 5.82
C VAL A 103 3.53 13.77 6.72
#